data_4a6c7021c5e7106b3377de938e4ce765
#
_entry.id   4a6c7021c5e7106b3377de938e4ce765
#
_cell.length_a   1.000
_cell.length_b   1.000
_cell.length_c   1.000
_cell.angle_alpha   90.00
_cell.angle_beta   90.00
_cell.angle_gamma   90.00
#
_symmetry.space_group_name_H-M   'P 1'
#
loop_
_entity.id
_entity.type
_entity.pdbx_description
1 polymer ?
#
loop_
_entity_poly.entity_id
_entity_poly.type
_entity_poly.pdbx_seq_one_letter_code
_entity_poly.pdbx_strand_id
1 'polypeptide(L)'
;MTFREVMEDYFKSWGLSVRESTSISHKKSFLYQCKELLDLNIKDIKKETIENHLAEMLSRLAQSTVGHWNARCKSILEYAYNNGYIESDFYKNIVHIKIKNAYAISVITENQFQQLIKIAKVQTRHTDLEEKILFLELLFKTGLRHSEAKALQVYKINFDSNEIRVNQSLYCDIKGKWELAPTKTPCSNRTIKIDKNIAQKLKDFIELKHKNRDDFLFSYEDGSPRTTVFAKDLLKKSANLLGVKISAHGLRHSHATMLIRNLVPIQLVQKRLGHADPALTIATYTHLISDDEKIIVDLLEKIW
;
A
#
# COMPACT_ATOMS: atom_id res chain seq x y z
N MET A 1 18.73 31.42 -6.95
CA MET A 1 17.75 30.45 -6.39
C MET A 1 18.15 29.05 -6.80
N THR A 2 18.24 28.13 -5.85
CA THR A 2 18.61 26.73 -6.11
C THR A 2 17.40 25.90 -6.49
N PHE A 3 17.63 24.75 -7.12
CA PHE A 3 16.56 23.79 -7.41
C PHE A 3 15.86 23.30 -6.13
N ARG A 4 16.62 23.20 -5.02
CA ARG A 4 16.08 22.88 -3.70
C ARG A 4 15.04 23.90 -3.26
N GLU A 5 15.34 25.18 -3.33
CA GLU A 5 14.43 26.25 -2.91
C GLU A 5 13.15 26.25 -3.75
N VAL A 6 13.27 26.09 -5.07
CA VAL A 6 12.12 25.98 -5.98
C VAL A 6 11.27 24.74 -5.64
N MET A 7 11.92 23.61 -5.40
CA MET A 7 11.23 22.37 -5.03
C MET A 7 10.48 22.54 -3.69
N GLU A 8 11.08 23.20 -2.71
CA GLU A 8 10.44 23.44 -1.42
C GLU A 8 9.21 24.34 -1.55
N ASP A 9 9.31 25.41 -2.33
CA ASP A 9 8.17 26.29 -2.64
C ASP A 9 7.07 25.55 -3.39
N TYR A 10 7.42 24.72 -4.37
CA TYR A 10 6.49 23.86 -5.06
C TYR A 10 5.74 22.94 -4.10
N PHE A 11 6.47 22.21 -3.23
CA PHE A 11 5.83 21.27 -2.30
C PHE A 11 5.00 21.98 -1.23
N LYS A 12 5.35 23.20 -0.85
CA LYS A 12 4.54 24.05 0.03
C LYS A 12 3.21 24.42 -0.65
N SER A 13 3.25 24.89 -1.89
CA SER A 13 2.06 25.25 -2.67
C SER A 13 1.21 24.02 -3.01
N TRP A 14 1.82 23.01 -3.60
CA TRP A 14 1.12 21.77 -3.97
C TRP A 14 0.57 21.01 -2.76
N GLY A 15 1.24 21.10 -1.61
CA GLY A 15 0.79 20.50 -0.35
C GLY A 15 -0.56 21.00 0.13
N LEU A 16 -0.97 22.22 -0.26
CA LEU A 16 -2.30 22.76 0.05
C LEU A 16 -3.43 22.03 -0.69
N SER A 17 -3.13 21.40 -1.83
CA SER A 17 -4.11 20.73 -2.70
C SER A 17 -4.22 19.22 -2.44
N VAL A 18 -3.33 18.65 -1.62
CA VAL A 18 -3.28 17.21 -1.36
C VAL A 18 -3.22 16.92 0.14
N ARG A 19 -3.43 15.65 0.51
CA ARG A 19 -3.24 15.25 1.91
C ARG A 19 -1.78 15.40 2.34
N GLU A 20 -1.56 15.81 3.56
CA GLU A 20 -0.24 15.98 4.15
C GLU A 20 0.65 14.74 3.96
N SER A 21 0.14 13.54 4.28
CA SER A 21 0.85 12.28 4.09
C SER A 21 1.29 12.03 2.65
N THR A 22 0.50 12.49 1.66
CA THR A 22 0.84 12.41 0.22
C THR A 22 1.98 13.36 -0.10
N SER A 23 1.87 14.63 0.33
CA SER A 23 2.91 15.64 0.11
C SER A 23 4.25 15.19 0.71
N ILE A 24 4.25 14.72 1.95
CA ILE A 24 5.43 14.20 2.65
C ILE A 24 6.08 13.04 1.90
N SER A 25 5.28 12.05 1.52
CA SER A 25 5.78 10.86 0.82
C SER A 25 6.42 11.21 -0.51
N HIS A 26 5.77 12.08 -1.29
CA HIS A 26 6.30 12.53 -2.58
C HIS A 26 7.56 13.37 -2.42
N LYS A 27 7.60 14.30 -1.45
CA LYS A 27 8.78 15.11 -1.16
C LYS A 27 9.97 14.24 -0.75
N LYS A 28 9.78 13.31 0.20
CA LYS A 28 10.83 12.38 0.64
C LYS A 28 11.36 11.52 -0.52
N SER A 29 10.46 10.92 -1.31
CA SER A 29 10.83 10.10 -2.46
C SER A 29 11.59 10.90 -3.52
N PHE A 30 11.17 12.12 -3.80
CA PHE A 30 11.81 12.99 -4.77
C PHE A 30 13.22 13.40 -4.31
N LEU A 31 13.36 13.89 -3.09
CA LEU A 31 14.63 14.29 -2.47
C LEU A 31 15.67 13.17 -2.46
N TYR A 32 15.23 11.94 -2.18
CA TYR A 32 16.14 10.79 -2.11
C TYR A 32 16.83 10.52 -3.46
N GLN A 33 16.17 10.87 -4.58
CA GLN A 33 16.64 10.56 -5.93
C GLN A 33 17.32 11.73 -6.65
N CYS A 34 17.34 12.95 -6.11
CA CYS A 34 17.84 14.14 -6.81
C CYS A 34 18.92 14.91 -6.06
N LYS A 35 19.69 14.25 -5.18
CA LYS A 35 20.68 14.93 -4.32
C LYS A 35 21.64 15.81 -5.09
N GLU A 36 22.07 15.38 -6.26
CA GLU A 36 23.05 16.07 -7.10
C GLU A 36 22.50 17.33 -7.80
N LEU A 37 21.17 17.39 -7.99
CA LEU A 37 20.52 18.52 -8.63
C LEU A 37 20.16 19.63 -7.64
N LEU A 38 20.04 19.31 -6.35
CA LEU A 38 19.42 20.19 -5.35
C LEU A 38 20.15 21.53 -5.19
N ASP A 39 21.47 21.54 -5.28
CA ASP A 39 22.29 22.72 -5.01
C ASP A 39 22.65 23.50 -6.30
N LEU A 40 22.19 22.99 -7.47
CA LEU A 40 22.35 23.71 -8.74
C LEU A 40 21.44 24.95 -8.78
N ASN A 41 21.93 26.04 -9.40
CA ASN A 41 21.06 27.18 -9.69
C ASN A 41 19.98 26.75 -10.68
N ILE A 42 18.73 27.11 -10.42
CA ILE A 42 17.59 26.71 -11.25
C ILE A 42 17.74 27.20 -12.70
N LYS A 43 18.39 28.34 -12.93
CA LYS A 43 18.64 28.89 -14.26
C LYS A 43 19.69 28.11 -15.06
N ASP A 44 20.55 27.36 -14.38
CA ASP A 44 21.58 26.53 -15.00
C ASP A 44 21.07 25.12 -15.35
N ILE A 45 19.91 24.76 -14.84
CA ILE A 45 19.26 23.48 -15.17
C ILE A 45 18.65 23.55 -16.56
N LYS A 46 19.13 22.68 -17.44
CA LYS A 46 18.68 22.57 -18.84
C LYS A 46 18.06 21.18 -19.06
N LYS A 47 17.46 21.00 -20.24
CA LYS A 47 16.92 19.70 -20.65
C LYS A 47 17.95 18.59 -20.51
N GLU A 48 19.16 18.80 -20.98
CA GLU A 48 20.26 17.84 -20.96
C GLU A 48 20.64 17.44 -19.51
N THR A 49 20.62 18.39 -18.57
CA THR A 49 20.90 18.14 -17.15
C THR A 49 19.91 17.10 -16.59
N ILE A 50 18.63 17.28 -16.89
CA ILE A 50 17.59 16.36 -16.41
C ILE A 50 17.66 15.00 -17.13
N GLU A 51 17.87 14.99 -18.45
CA GLU A 51 17.95 13.76 -19.23
C GLU A 51 19.17 12.90 -18.84
N ASN A 52 20.31 13.51 -18.54
CA ASN A 52 21.48 12.80 -18.01
C ASN A 52 21.18 12.17 -16.64
N HIS A 53 20.51 12.90 -15.75
CA HIS A 53 20.09 12.37 -14.46
C HIS A 53 19.07 11.21 -14.61
N LEU A 54 18.12 11.32 -15.54
CA LEU A 54 17.18 10.23 -15.86
C LEU A 54 17.92 8.98 -16.40
N ALA A 55 18.93 9.15 -17.25
CA ALA A 55 19.72 8.03 -17.77
C ALA A 55 20.46 7.31 -16.64
N GLU A 56 21.07 8.06 -15.71
CA GLU A 56 21.69 7.49 -14.51
C GLU A 56 20.67 6.77 -13.63
N MET A 57 19.52 7.37 -13.35
CA MET A 57 18.47 6.72 -12.58
C MET A 57 18.00 5.41 -13.23
N LEU A 58 17.86 5.37 -14.57
CA LEU A 58 17.45 4.16 -15.30
C LEU A 58 18.45 3.02 -15.19
N SER A 59 19.73 3.30 -14.98
CA SER A 59 20.75 2.27 -14.79
C SER A 59 20.62 1.51 -13.46
N ARG A 60 19.99 2.11 -12.45
CA ARG A 60 19.94 1.57 -11.06
C ARG A 60 18.53 1.38 -10.50
N LEU A 61 17.50 1.95 -11.13
CA LEU A 61 16.14 1.95 -10.61
C LEU A 61 15.13 1.38 -11.61
N ALA A 62 14.00 0.91 -11.09
CA ALA A 62 12.89 0.48 -11.91
C ALA A 62 12.31 1.65 -12.73
N GLN A 63 11.97 1.40 -13.99
CA GLN A 63 11.42 2.37 -14.93
C GLN A 63 10.19 3.13 -14.38
N SER A 64 9.34 2.44 -13.59
CA SER A 64 8.20 3.08 -12.92
C SER A 64 8.63 4.13 -11.90
N THR A 65 9.68 3.87 -11.12
CA THR A 65 10.24 4.83 -10.15
C THR A 65 10.76 6.07 -10.87
N VAL A 66 11.52 5.87 -11.95
CA VAL A 66 12.06 6.96 -12.78
C VAL A 66 10.93 7.75 -13.44
N GLY A 67 9.90 7.07 -13.97
CA GLY A 67 8.74 7.73 -14.57
C GLY A 67 7.97 8.61 -13.57
N HIS A 68 7.77 8.16 -12.35
CA HIS A 68 7.14 8.98 -11.31
C HIS A 68 8.00 10.18 -10.90
N TRP A 69 9.31 9.98 -10.77
CA TRP A 69 10.24 11.07 -10.50
C TRP A 69 10.24 12.10 -11.63
N ASN A 70 10.31 11.67 -12.88
CA ASN A 70 10.29 12.53 -14.07
C ASN A 70 9.02 13.37 -14.13
N ALA A 71 7.86 12.76 -13.94
CA ALA A 71 6.59 13.49 -13.90
C ALA A 71 6.59 14.57 -12.82
N ARG A 72 7.12 14.28 -11.63
CA ARG A 72 7.24 15.25 -10.55
C ARG A 72 8.24 16.35 -10.85
N CYS A 73 9.40 16.01 -11.43
CA CYS A 73 10.41 16.98 -11.87
C CYS A 73 9.83 17.97 -12.87
N LYS A 74 9.09 17.49 -13.87
CA LYS A 74 8.39 18.36 -14.83
C LYS A 74 7.42 19.31 -14.13
N SER A 75 6.63 18.83 -13.15
CA SER A 75 5.72 19.71 -12.40
C SER A 75 6.45 20.79 -11.59
N ILE A 76 7.63 20.48 -11.04
CA ILE A 76 8.47 21.46 -10.33
C ILE A 76 9.03 22.50 -11.30
N LEU A 77 9.51 22.07 -12.47
CA LEU A 77 10.04 22.99 -13.51
C LEU A 77 8.92 23.85 -14.13
N GLU A 78 7.73 23.29 -14.31
CA GLU A 78 6.54 24.03 -14.72
C GLU A 78 6.16 25.12 -13.69
N TYR A 79 6.21 24.78 -12.40
CA TYR A 79 6.02 25.73 -11.32
C TYR A 79 7.09 26.83 -11.37
N ALA A 80 8.36 26.48 -11.61
CA ALA A 80 9.46 27.44 -11.75
C ALA A 80 9.22 28.41 -12.92
N TYR A 81 8.77 27.91 -14.07
CA TYR A 81 8.44 28.70 -15.23
C TYR A 81 7.26 29.66 -14.95
N ASN A 82 6.18 29.17 -14.40
CA ASN A 82 4.98 29.94 -14.09
C ASN A 82 5.22 31.04 -13.04
N ASN A 83 6.23 30.90 -12.19
CA ASN A 83 6.63 31.90 -11.20
C ASN A 83 7.83 32.80 -11.68
N GLY A 84 8.26 32.65 -12.92
CA GLY A 84 9.34 33.47 -13.49
C GLY A 84 10.75 33.14 -12.95
N TYR A 85 10.95 31.99 -12.33
CA TYR A 85 12.26 31.54 -11.86
C TYR A 85 13.14 31.04 -13.00
N ILE A 86 12.53 30.55 -14.09
CA ILE A 86 13.15 30.21 -15.38
C ILE A 86 12.36 30.85 -16.50
N GLU A 87 13.05 31.20 -17.59
CA GLU A 87 12.45 31.89 -18.77
C GLU A 87 12.01 30.91 -19.86
N SER A 88 12.57 29.70 -19.88
CA SER A 88 12.32 28.68 -20.89
C SER A 88 11.42 27.58 -20.39
N ASP A 89 10.49 27.15 -21.25
CA ASP A 89 9.57 26.00 -20.97
C ASP A 89 10.15 24.66 -21.43
N PHE A 90 11.47 24.50 -21.40
CA PHE A 90 12.20 23.32 -21.87
C PHE A 90 11.70 22.02 -21.23
N TYR A 91 11.08 22.09 -20.04
CA TYR A 91 10.52 20.94 -19.33
C TYR A 91 9.46 20.19 -20.16
N LYS A 92 8.77 20.86 -21.08
CA LYS A 92 7.81 20.23 -22.00
C LYS A 92 8.48 19.21 -22.92
N ASN A 93 9.74 19.48 -23.29
CA ASN A 93 10.52 18.70 -24.25
C ASN A 93 11.40 17.62 -23.58
N ILE A 94 11.39 17.49 -22.24
CA ILE A 94 12.06 16.39 -21.54
C ILE A 94 11.40 15.07 -21.96
N VAL A 95 12.22 14.03 -22.17
CA VAL A 95 11.75 12.71 -22.56
C VAL A 95 10.66 12.18 -21.62
N HIS A 96 9.63 11.56 -22.18
CA HIS A 96 8.60 10.91 -21.39
C HIS A 96 8.99 9.45 -21.10
N ILE A 97 9.18 9.13 -19.83
CA ILE A 97 9.45 7.75 -19.41
C ILE A 97 8.11 7.01 -19.28
N LYS A 98 7.82 6.11 -20.22
CA LYS A 98 6.60 5.29 -20.19
C LYS A 98 6.63 4.37 -18.96
N ILE A 99 5.64 4.51 -18.08
CA ILE A 99 5.47 3.60 -16.96
C ILE A 99 4.79 2.34 -17.52
N LYS A 100 5.54 1.25 -17.61
CA LYS A 100 4.92 -0.05 -17.94
C LYS A 100 4.08 -0.49 -16.73
N ASN A 101 2.77 -0.44 -16.86
CA ASN A 101 1.79 -0.85 -15.82
C ASN A 101 1.71 -2.38 -15.65
N ALA A 102 2.78 -3.11 -15.87
CA ALA A 102 2.80 -4.55 -15.77
C ALA A 102 3.42 -5.01 -14.43
N TYR A 103 2.83 -4.60 -13.30
CA TYR A 103 3.02 -5.40 -12.11
C TYR A 103 2.05 -6.58 -12.18
N ALA A 104 2.57 -7.77 -12.53
CA ALA A 104 1.82 -8.98 -12.25
C ALA A 104 1.44 -8.96 -10.77
N ILE A 105 0.15 -8.91 -10.50
CA ILE A 105 -0.36 -8.91 -9.12
C ILE A 105 -0.02 -10.28 -8.55
N SER A 106 0.93 -10.31 -7.63
CA SER A 106 1.28 -11.54 -6.96
C SER A 106 0.17 -11.91 -5.98
N VAL A 107 -0.48 -13.02 -6.23
CA VAL A 107 -1.50 -13.61 -5.36
C VAL A 107 -1.06 -15.02 -4.95
N ILE A 108 -1.50 -15.46 -3.79
CA ILE A 108 -1.29 -16.81 -3.29
C ILE A 108 -2.63 -17.43 -2.92
N THR A 109 -2.71 -18.75 -3.03
CA THR A 109 -3.87 -19.54 -2.62
C THR A 109 -3.93 -19.70 -1.10
N GLU A 110 -5.08 -20.15 -0.56
CA GLU A 110 -5.22 -20.51 0.85
C GLU A 110 -4.16 -21.55 1.26
N ASN A 111 -3.96 -22.60 0.47
CA ASN A 111 -2.97 -23.63 0.75
C ASN A 111 -1.53 -23.06 0.81
N GLN A 112 -1.16 -22.22 -0.15
CA GLN A 112 0.14 -21.53 -0.13
C GLN A 112 0.29 -20.62 1.09
N PHE A 113 -0.77 -19.93 1.50
CA PHE A 113 -0.75 -19.11 2.70
C PHE A 113 -0.53 -19.97 3.95
N GLN A 114 -1.23 -21.10 4.09
CA GLN A 114 -1.03 -22.04 5.21
C GLN A 114 0.39 -22.61 5.24
N GLN A 115 0.96 -22.96 4.09
CA GLN A 115 2.36 -23.41 3.99
C GLN A 115 3.33 -22.30 4.42
N LEU A 116 3.08 -21.04 4.01
CA LEU A 116 3.85 -19.88 4.41
C LEU A 116 3.86 -19.70 5.94
N ILE A 117 2.70 -19.83 6.58
CA ILE A 117 2.58 -19.74 8.05
C ILE A 117 3.32 -20.90 8.74
N LYS A 118 3.24 -22.13 8.21
CA LYS A 118 4.02 -23.27 8.74
C LYS A 118 5.53 -23.00 8.66
N ILE A 119 6.02 -22.50 7.52
CA ILE A 119 7.42 -22.11 7.34
C ILE A 119 7.80 -21.03 8.36
N ALA A 120 6.97 -19.99 8.53
CA ALA A 120 7.21 -18.90 9.48
C ALA A 120 7.40 -19.43 10.92
N LYS A 121 6.58 -20.39 11.34
CA LYS A 121 6.64 -21.01 12.69
C LYS A 121 7.93 -21.79 12.93
N VAL A 122 8.47 -22.44 11.91
CA VAL A 122 9.70 -23.24 12.04
C VAL A 122 10.95 -22.37 12.08
N GLN A 123 10.95 -21.23 11.36
CA GLN A 123 12.15 -20.43 11.15
C GLN A 123 12.48 -19.43 12.23
N THR A 124 11.52 -19.05 13.05
CA THR A 124 11.67 -17.87 13.89
C THR A 124 11.26 -18.19 15.31
N ARG A 125 12.19 -18.02 16.27
CA ARG A 125 11.92 -18.10 17.71
C ARG A 125 11.84 -16.70 18.34
N HIS A 126 11.25 -15.72 17.63
CA HIS A 126 11.07 -14.37 18.17
C HIS A 126 9.85 -14.31 19.09
N THR A 127 9.96 -13.54 20.15
CA THR A 127 8.89 -13.33 21.14
C THR A 127 7.61 -12.72 20.56
N ASP A 128 7.72 -12.07 19.37
CA ASP A 128 6.59 -11.45 18.66
C ASP A 128 6.10 -12.27 17.44
N LEU A 129 6.54 -13.53 17.32
CA LEU A 129 6.21 -14.37 16.16
C LEU A 129 4.70 -14.58 16.01
N GLU A 130 4.02 -14.95 17.09
CA GLU A 130 2.57 -15.20 17.06
C GLU A 130 1.78 -13.93 16.72
N GLU A 131 2.22 -12.78 17.21
CA GLU A 131 1.65 -11.48 16.86
C GLU A 131 1.80 -11.18 15.36
N LYS A 132 2.98 -11.44 14.79
CA LYS A 132 3.24 -11.26 13.36
C LYS A 132 2.41 -12.21 12.50
N ILE A 133 2.25 -13.47 12.93
CA ILE A 133 1.42 -14.44 12.25
C ILE A 133 -0.05 -14.01 12.28
N LEU A 134 -0.56 -13.62 13.43
CA LEU A 134 -1.93 -13.13 13.57
C LEU A 134 -2.19 -11.89 12.70
N PHE A 135 -1.23 -10.98 12.61
CA PHE A 135 -1.31 -9.83 11.73
C PHE A 135 -1.40 -10.23 10.24
N LEU A 136 -0.59 -11.21 9.79
CA LEU A 136 -0.65 -11.70 8.41
C LEU A 136 -1.95 -12.46 8.13
N GLU A 137 -2.43 -13.26 9.08
CA GLU A 137 -3.74 -13.93 8.98
C GLU A 137 -4.88 -12.91 8.89
N LEU A 138 -4.84 -11.86 9.70
CA LEU A 138 -5.82 -10.77 9.63
C LEU A 138 -5.85 -10.12 8.24
N LEU A 139 -4.68 -9.78 7.68
CA LEU A 139 -4.59 -9.21 6.34
C LEU A 139 -5.16 -10.15 5.27
N PHE A 140 -4.78 -11.42 5.30
CA PHE A 140 -5.21 -12.40 4.32
C PHE A 140 -6.72 -12.68 4.40
N LYS A 141 -7.26 -12.84 5.61
CA LYS A 141 -8.67 -13.20 5.82
C LYS A 141 -9.65 -12.03 5.73
N THR A 142 -9.18 -10.80 5.85
CA THR A 142 -10.06 -9.62 5.83
C THR A 142 -9.89 -8.73 4.62
N GLY A 143 -8.74 -8.79 3.95
CA GLY A 143 -8.38 -7.88 2.88
C GLY A 143 -8.14 -6.44 3.35
N LEU A 144 -7.87 -6.20 4.63
CA LEU A 144 -7.50 -4.88 5.15
C LEU A 144 -6.23 -4.36 4.47
N ARG A 145 -6.15 -3.03 4.27
CA ARG A 145 -4.87 -2.43 3.92
C ARG A 145 -3.92 -2.54 5.11
N HIS A 146 -2.63 -2.70 4.85
CA HIS A 146 -1.61 -2.78 5.89
C HIS A 146 -1.68 -1.61 6.89
N SER A 147 -1.94 -0.37 6.41
CA SER A 147 -2.10 0.82 7.26
C SER A 147 -3.41 0.82 8.05
N GLU A 148 -4.48 0.22 7.54
CA GLU A 148 -5.75 0.04 8.25
C GLU A 148 -5.61 -0.98 9.40
N ALA A 149 -4.96 -2.12 9.12
CA ALA A 149 -4.73 -3.15 10.14
C ALA A 149 -3.85 -2.66 11.29
N LYS A 150 -2.83 -1.84 11.01
CA LYS A 150 -1.98 -1.22 12.04
C LYS A 150 -2.71 -0.15 12.86
N ALA A 151 -3.69 0.53 12.27
CA ALA A 151 -4.51 1.54 12.94
C ALA A 151 -5.66 0.94 13.76
N LEU A 152 -5.78 -0.40 13.75
CA LEU A 152 -6.88 -1.08 14.43
C LEU A 152 -6.70 -1.02 15.95
N GLN A 153 -7.69 -0.48 16.63
CA GLN A 153 -7.79 -0.44 18.09
C GLN A 153 -8.82 -1.46 18.56
N VAL A 154 -8.67 -1.95 19.78
CA VAL A 154 -9.50 -3.03 20.36
C VAL A 154 -11.00 -2.70 20.28
N TYR A 155 -11.42 -1.47 20.63
CA TYR A 155 -12.84 -1.07 20.63
C TYR A 155 -13.52 -1.08 19.26
N LYS A 156 -12.75 -1.20 18.18
CA LYS A 156 -13.28 -1.29 16.81
C LYS A 156 -13.67 -2.70 16.41
N ILE A 157 -13.41 -3.67 17.27
CA ILE A 157 -13.77 -5.06 17.07
C ILE A 157 -15.00 -5.38 17.92
N ASN A 158 -16.08 -5.74 17.27
CA ASN A 158 -17.29 -6.25 17.95
C ASN A 158 -17.26 -7.78 17.87
N PHE A 159 -17.03 -8.45 18.99
CA PHE A 159 -16.95 -9.91 19.08
C PHE A 159 -18.33 -10.58 19.07
N ASP A 160 -19.40 -9.88 19.45
CA ASP A 160 -20.77 -10.43 19.45
C ASP A 160 -21.29 -10.58 18.01
N SER A 161 -21.03 -9.57 17.16
CA SER A 161 -21.41 -9.59 15.74
C SER A 161 -20.29 -10.09 14.81
N ASN A 162 -19.10 -10.36 15.33
CA ASN A 162 -17.87 -10.68 14.57
C ASN A 162 -17.59 -9.64 13.48
N GLU A 163 -17.50 -8.37 13.87
CA GLU A 163 -17.32 -7.26 12.96
C GLU A 163 -16.10 -6.40 13.34
N ILE A 164 -15.44 -5.86 12.31
CA ILE A 164 -14.37 -4.87 12.46
C ILE A 164 -14.80 -3.57 11.77
N ARG A 165 -14.78 -2.46 12.51
CA ARG A 165 -14.99 -1.13 11.97
C ARG A 165 -13.67 -0.53 11.47
N VAL A 166 -13.60 -0.23 10.18
CA VAL A 166 -12.43 0.32 9.50
C VAL A 166 -12.72 1.77 9.12
N ASN A 167 -12.17 2.71 9.84
CA ASN A 167 -12.39 4.15 9.62
C ASN A 167 -11.13 5.00 9.73
N GLN A 168 -9.99 4.37 10.01
CA GLN A 168 -8.71 5.05 10.18
C GLN A 168 -7.58 4.26 9.51
N SER A 169 -6.50 4.97 9.22
CA SER A 169 -5.24 4.41 8.75
C SER A 169 -4.08 5.06 9.48
N LEU A 170 -3.00 4.31 9.66
CA LEU A 170 -1.77 4.80 10.27
C LEU A 170 -0.83 5.34 9.19
N TYR A 171 -0.28 6.53 9.39
CA TYR A 171 0.75 7.11 8.53
C TYR A 171 1.91 7.67 9.38
N CYS A 172 3.04 7.91 8.74
CA CYS A 172 4.22 8.48 9.37
C CYS A 172 4.36 9.94 8.88
N ASP A 173 4.41 10.89 9.80
CA ASP A 173 4.58 12.31 9.49
C ASP A 173 6.02 12.68 9.05
N ILE A 174 6.27 13.96 8.84
CA ILE A 174 7.60 14.49 8.45
C ILE A 174 8.65 14.19 9.52
N LYS A 175 8.29 14.26 10.79
CA LYS A 175 9.18 14.07 11.94
C LYS A 175 9.42 12.60 12.27
N GLY A 176 8.80 11.67 11.56
CA GLY A 176 8.89 10.24 11.83
C GLY A 176 7.87 9.73 12.84
N LYS A 177 6.95 10.58 13.32
CA LYS A 177 5.91 10.21 14.27
C LYS A 177 4.77 9.49 13.56
N TRP A 178 4.25 8.46 14.19
CA TRP A 178 3.10 7.71 13.68
C TRP A 178 1.80 8.36 14.16
N GLU A 179 0.92 8.66 13.22
CA GLU A 179 -0.34 9.32 13.47
C GLU A 179 -1.51 8.61 12.80
N LEU A 180 -2.67 8.71 13.45
CA LEU A 180 -3.94 8.24 12.89
C LEU A 180 -4.52 9.31 11.96
N ALA A 181 -4.92 8.88 10.77
CA ALA A 181 -5.68 9.69 9.84
C ALA A 181 -7.00 9.00 9.47
N PRO A 182 -8.04 9.75 9.11
CA PRO A 182 -9.22 9.18 8.46
C PRO A 182 -8.82 8.37 7.23
N THR A 183 -9.60 7.37 6.89
CA THR A 183 -9.39 6.59 5.67
C THR A 183 -9.38 7.48 4.41
N LYS A 184 -8.66 7.04 3.36
CA LYS A 184 -8.36 7.86 2.17
C LYS A 184 -9.60 8.36 1.43
N THR A 185 -10.68 7.58 1.43
CA THR A 185 -11.94 7.91 0.75
C THR A 185 -13.13 7.57 1.66
N PRO A 186 -14.32 8.19 1.46
CA PRO A 186 -15.53 7.83 2.19
C PRO A 186 -15.87 6.34 2.11
N CYS A 187 -15.69 5.71 0.94
CA CYS A 187 -15.92 4.28 0.73
C CYS A 187 -14.97 3.38 1.54
N SER A 188 -13.84 3.92 2.00
CA SER A 188 -12.91 3.19 2.87
C SER A 188 -13.38 3.13 4.32
N ASN A 189 -14.35 3.98 4.73
CA ASN A 189 -15.02 3.85 6.03
C ASN A 189 -16.11 2.78 5.90
N ARG A 190 -15.85 1.63 6.51
CA ARG A 190 -16.68 0.44 6.37
C ARG A 190 -16.61 -0.47 7.59
N THR A 191 -17.64 -1.30 7.75
CA THR A 191 -17.64 -2.42 8.68
C THR A 191 -17.53 -3.71 7.88
N ILE A 192 -16.65 -4.60 8.29
CA ILE A 192 -16.44 -5.91 7.66
C ILE A 192 -16.72 -7.03 8.66
N LYS A 193 -17.44 -8.06 8.23
CA LYS A 193 -17.59 -9.29 9.01
C LYS A 193 -16.33 -10.15 8.90
N ILE A 194 -15.97 -10.80 10.00
CA ILE A 194 -14.85 -11.74 10.09
C ILE A 194 -15.38 -13.13 10.46
N ASP A 195 -14.63 -14.16 10.08
CA ASP A 195 -14.98 -15.53 10.48
C ASP A 195 -14.70 -15.75 11.97
N LYS A 196 -15.41 -16.74 12.54
CA LYS A 196 -15.34 -17.04 13.97
C LYS A 196 -13.93 -17.43 14.43
N ASN A 197 -13.13 -18.06 13.57
CA ASN A 197 -11.77 -18.49 13.92
C ASN A 197 -10.85 -17.29 14.11
N ILE A 198 -10.86 -16.30 13.16
CA ILE A 198 -10.04 -15.09 13.33
C ILE A 198 -10.56 -14.25 14.49
N ALA A 199 -11.88 -14.18 14.71
CA ALA A 199 -12.45 -13.47 15.85
C ALA A 199 -11.95 -14.06 17.19
N GLN A 200 -11.95 -15.38 17.33
CA GLN A 200 -11.45 -16.05 18.53
C GLN A 200 -9.95 -15.80 18.74
N LYS A 201 -9.13 -15.95 17.69
CA LYS A 201 -7.69 -15.65 17.78
C LYS A 201 -7.40 -14.21 18.20
N LEU A 202 -8.18 -13.25 17.73
CA LEU A 202 -8.07 -11.86 18.14
C LEU A 202 -8.44 -11.66 19.60
N LYS A 203 -9.49 -12.32 20.06
CA LYS A 203 -9.93 -12.29 21.46
C LYS A 203 -8.86 -12.88 22.38
N ASP A 204 -8.37 -14.08 22.08
CA ASP A 204 -7.31 -14.74 22.84
C ASP A 204 -6.03 -13.89 22.90
N PHE A 205 -5.68 -13.24 21.79
CA PHE A 205 -4.52 -12.34 21.73
C PHE A 205 -4.70 -11.09 22.60
N ILE A 206 -5.89 -10.48 22.62
CA ILE A 206 -6.22 -9.31 23.44
C ILE A 206 -6.13 -9.68 24.91
N GLU A 207 -6.68 -10.81 25.30
CA GLU A 207 -6.63 -11.34 26.68
C GLU A 207 -5.19 -11.66 27.10
N LEU A 208 -4.44 -12.38 26.26
CA LEU A 208 -3.04 -12.75 26.52
C LEU A 208 -2.12 -11.52 26.69
N LYS A 209 -2.36 -10.46 25.91
CA LYS A 209 -1.57 -9.24 25.95
C LYS A 209 -2.13 -8.18 26.90
N HIS A 210 -3.17 -8.50 27.66
CA HIS A 210 -3.84 -7.60 28.61
C HIS A 210 -4.17 -6.23 28.00
N LYS A 211 -4.66 -6.21 26.74
CA LYS A 211 -4.94 -4.97 26.04
C LYS A 211 -6.23 -4.32 26.49
N ASN A 212 -6.17 -3.02 26.71
CA ASN A 212 -7.33 -2.21 27.02
C ASN A 212 -8.12 -1.83 25.77
N ARG A 213 -9.30 -1.29 25.98
CA ARG A 213 -10.26 -0.93 24.93
C ARG A 213 -9.66 0.02 23.86
N ASP A 214 -8.89 1.01 24.31
CA ASP A 214 -8.35 2.07 23.43
C ASP A 214 -6.96 1.73 22.86
N ASP A 215 -6.37 0.62 23.26
CA ASP A 215 -5.05 0.20 22.78
C ASP A 215 -5.09 -0.16 21.29
N PHE A 216 -3.97 0.09 20.62
CA PHE A 216 -3.75 -0.52 19.31
C PHE A 216 -3.70 -2.04 19.45
N LEU A 217 -4.40 -2.75 18.57
CA LEU A 217 -4.38 -4.21 18.57
C LEU A 217 -2.95 -4.74 18.43
N PHE A 218 -2.17 -4.15 17.55
CA PHE A 218 -0.75 -4.45 17.34
C PHE A 218 0.10 -3.26 17.76
N SER A 219 0.73 -3.35 18.92
CA SER A 219 1.54 -2.28 19.51
C SER A 219 2.83 -2.80 20.11
N TYR A 220 3.77 -1.89 20.30
CA TYR A 220 4.93 -2.10 21.16
C TYR A 220 4.52 -2.05 22.65
N GLU A 221 5.46 -2.35 23.56
CA GLU A 221 5.22 -2.32 25.00
C GLU A 221 4.90 -0.91 25.53
N ASP A 222 5.40 0.11 24.87
CA ASP A 222 5.12 1.52 25.17
C ASP A 222 3.72 1.98 24.66
N GLY A 223 2.93 1.08 24.11
CA GLY A 223 1.61 1.38 23.53
C GLY A 223 1.63 1.98 22.13
N SER A 224 2.81 2.32 21.59
CA SER A 224 2.90 2.85 20.21
C SER A 224 2.57 1.78 19.18
N PRO A 225 1.92 2.15 18.05
CA PRO A 225 1.52 1.18 17.03
C PRO A 225 2.73 0.58 16.31
N ARG A 226 2.61 -0.68 15.90
CA ARG A 226 3.64 -1.35 15.09
C ARG A 226 3.94 -0.59 13.80
N THR A 227 5.21 -0.50 13.43
CA THR A 227 5.68 0.27 12.25
C THR A 227 5.44 -0.43 10.92
N THR A 228 5.84 0.21 9.81
CA THR A 228 5.67 -0.32 8.44
C THR A 228 6.41 -1.61 8.17
N VAL A 229 7.49 -1.89 8.89
CA VAL A 229 8.29 -3.12 8.69
C VAL A 229 7.75 -4.31 9.48
N PHE A 230 6.78 -4.07 10.37
CA PHE A 230 6.18 -5.14 11.17
C PHE A 230 5.62 -6.27 10.28
N ALA A 231 5.99 -7.48 10.55
CA ALA A 231 5.70 -8.71 9.80
C ALA A 231 6.20 -8.76 8.34
N LYS A 232 6.76 -7.66 7.79
CA LYS A 232 7.22 -7.60 6.40
C LYS A 232 8.39 -8.56 6.14
N ASP A 233 9.37 -8.59 7.05
CA ASP A 233 10.54 -9.45 6.89
C ASP A 233 10.18 -10.92 7.07
N LEU A 234 9.30 -11.24 8.02
CA LEU A 234 8.76 -12.59 8.20
C LEU A 234 8.06 -13.06 6.93
N LEU A 235 7.13 -12.22 6.39
CA LEU A 235 6.42 -12.52 5.15
C LEU A 235 7.39 -12.76 3.98
N LYS A 236 8.38 -11.87 3.81
CA LYS A 236 9.36 -11.97 2.72
C LYS A 236 10.21 -13.23 2.82
N LYS A 237 10.75 -13.54 4.01
CA LYS A 237 11.59 -14.72 4.23
C LYS A 237 10.80 -16.01 3.98
N SER A 238 9.61 -16.13 4.57
CA SER A 238 8.76 -17.31 4.40
C SER A 238 8.29 -17.50 2.95
N ALA A 239 7.95 -16.40 2.27
CA ALA A 239 7.56 -16.43 0.87
C ALA A 239 8.70 -16.87 -0.06
N ASN A 240 9.93 -16.37 0.17
CA ASN A 240 11.11 -16.77 -0.60
C ASN A 240 11.38 -18.28 -0.48
N LEU A 241 11.22 -18.86 0.72
CA LEU A 241 11.41 -20.29 0.94
C LEU A 241 10.31 -21.14 0.32
N LEU A 242 9.10 -20.59 0.24
CA LEU A 242 8.01 -21.23 -0.50
C LEU A 242 8.15 -21.07 -2.02
N GLY A 243 9.12 -20.28 -2.51
CA GLY A 243 9.30 -20.00 -3.93
C GLY A 243 8.24 -19.04 -4.51
N VAL A 244 7.55 -18.26 -3.67
CA VAL A 244 6.53 -17.30 -4.11
C VAL A 244 6.95 -15.85 -3.82
N LYS A 245 6.46 -14.92 -4.65
CA LYS A 245 6.63 -13.48 -4.39
C LYS A 245 5.32 -12.92 -3.88
N ILE A 246 5.30 -12.44 -2.63
CA ILE A 246 4.09 -11.85 -2.04
C ILE A 246 4.44 -10.66 -1.15
N SER A 247 3.58 -9.68 -1.09
CA SER A 247 3.67 -8.54 -0.19
C SER A 247 2.42 -8.45 0.68
N ALA A 248 2.43 -7.60 1.70
CA ALA A 248 1.23 -7.35 2.52
C ALA A 248 0.04 -6.85 1.65
N HIS A 249 0.31 -6.07 0.60
CA HIS A 249 -0.72 -5.68 -0.36
C HIS A 249 -1.16 -6.86 -1.25
N GLY A 250 -0.24 -7.75 -1.59
CA GLY A 250 -0.52 -9.00 -2.28
C GLY A 250 -1.46 -9.93 -1.48
N LEU A 251 -1.37 -9.97 -0.15
CA LEU A 251 -2.32 -10.71 0.69
C LEU A 251 -3.75 -10.18 0.54
N ARG A 252 -3.92 -8.87 0.45
CA ARG A 252 -5.22 -8.26 0.16
C ARG A 252 -5.72 -8.61 -1.25
N HIS A 253 -4.82 -8.64 -2.25
CA HIS A 253 -5.18 -9.11 -3.59
C HIS A 253 -5.56 -10.59 -3.59
N SER A 254 -4.85 -11.42 -2.82
CA SER A 254 -5.18 -12.84 -2.64
C SER A 254 -6.57 -13.02 -2.05
N HIS A 255 -6.91 -12.21 -1.02
CA HIS A 255 -8.26 -12.18 -0.45
C HIS A 255 -9.33 -11.86 -1.50
N ALA A 256 -9.13 -10.81 -2.29
CA ALA A 256 -10.07 -10.44 -3.34
C ALA A 256 -10.21 -11.52 -4.41
N THR A 257 -9.08 -12.05 -4.89
CA THR A 257 -9.03 -13.15 -5.86
C THR A 257 -9.78 -14.39 -5.37
N MET A 258 -9.58 -14.76 -4.11
CA MET A 258 -10.26 -15.90 -3.49
C MET A 258 -11.78 -15.70 -3.49
N LEU A 259 -12.26 -14.50 -3.10
CA LEU A 259 -13.70 -14.20 -3.10
C LEU A 259 -14.30 -14.25 -4.51
N ILE A 260 -13.61 -13.66 -5.49
CA ILE A 260 -14.09 -13.63 -6.88
C ILE A 260 -14.12 -15.04 -7.48
N ARG A 261 -13.09 -15.86 -7.25
CA ARG A 261 -13.06 -17.27 -7.69
C ARG A 261 -14.14 -18.13 -7.04
N ASN A 262 -14.62 -17.74 -5.85
CA ASN A 262 -15.77 -18.36 -5.20
C ASN A 262 -17.09 -17.66 -5.53
N LEU A 263 -17.17 -17.00 -6.69
CA LEU A 263 -18.37 -16.39 -7.27
C LEU A 263 -19.05 -15.34 -6.39
N VAL A 264 -18.29 -14.73 -5.46
CA VAL A 264 -18.82 -13.58 -4.69
C VAL A 264 -18.99 -12.38 -5.64
N PRO A 265 -20.19 -11.76 -5.70
CA PRO A 265 -20.45 -10.62 -6.56
C PRO A 265 -19.40 -9.52 -6.37
N ILE A 266 -18.87 -9.01 -7.47
CA ILE A 266 -17.73 -8.05 -7.46
C ILE A 266 -18.05 -6.79 -6.64
N GLN A 267 -19.32 -6.35 -6.62
CA GLN A 267 -19.80 -5.22 -5.84
C GLN A 267 -19.62 -5.45 -4.33
N LEU A 268 -19.85 -6.68 -3.86
CA LEU A 268 -19.63 -7.04 -2.46
C LEU A 268 -18.14 -7.09 -2.13
N VAL A 269 -17.32 -7.60 -3.05
CA VAL A 269 -15.85 -7.57 -2.89
C VAL A 269 -15.34 -6.13 -2.81
N GLN A 270 -15.82 -5.24 -3.69
CA GLN A 270 -15.48 -3.81 -3.68
C GLN A 270 -15.86 -3.14 -2.36
N LYS A 271 -17.10 -3.33 -1.90
CA LYS A 271 -17.59 -2.80 -0.62
C LYS A 271 -16.72 -3.29 0.53
N ARG A 272 -16.40 -4.60 0.55
CA ARG A 272 -15.53 -5.20 1.58
C ARG A 272 -14.14 -4.60 1.59
N LEU A 273 -13.55 -4.40 0.42
CA LEU A 273 -12.22 -3.83 0.27
C LEU A 273 -12.20 -2.30 0.50
N GLY A 274 -13.31 -1.59 0.30
CA GLY A 274 -13.36 -0.14 0.34
C GLY A 274 -12.61 0.50 -0.83
N HIS A 275 -12.86 0.01 -2.06
CA HIS A 275 -12.38 0.62 -3.29
C HIS A 275 -13.33 1.76 -3.69
N ALA A 276 -12.77 2.94 -3.97
CA ALA A 276 -13.56 4.09 -4.41
C ALA A 276 -13.96 3.95 -5.89
N ASP A 277 -13.13 3.28 -6.69
CA ASP A 277 -13.35 3.08 -8.12
C ASP A 277 -13.63 1.61 -8.42
N PRO A 278 -14.86 1.29 -8.88
CA PRO A 278 -15.22 -0.04 -9.35
C PRO A 278 -14.34 -0.52 -10.50
N ALA A 279 -14.00 0.37 -11.44
CA ALA A 279 -13.20 0.04 -12.60
C ALA A 279 -11.83 -0.54 -12.22
N LEU A 280 -11.24 -0.04 -11.13
CA LEU A 280 -9.97 -0.56 -10.62
C LEU A 280 -10.07 -2.03 -10.21
N THR A 281 -11.15 -2.43 -9.54
CA THR A 281 -11.35 -3.83 -9.12
C THR A 281 -11.64 -4.71 -10.34
N ILE A 282 -12.48 -4.25 -11.26
CA ILE A 282 -12.79 -4.95 -12.49
C ILE A 282 -11.51 -5.15 -13.30
N ALA A 283 -10.80 -4.09 -13.66
CA ALA A 283 -9.57 -4.16 -14.45
C ALA A 283 -8.49 -5.05 -13.81
N THR A 284 -8.43 -5.04 -12.47
CA THR A 284 -7.45 -5.83 -11.72
C THR A 284 -7.74 -7.33 -11.75
N TYR A 285 -9.02 -7.72 -11.80
CA TYR A 285 -9.43 -9.13 -11.59
C TYR A 285 -10.20 -9.73 -12.76
N THR A 286 -10.54 -8.97 -13.82
CA THR A 286 -11.30 -9.48 -14.99
C THR A 286 -10.58 -10.65 -15.67
N HIS A 287 -9.25 -10.61 -15.74
CA HIS A 287 -8.47 -11.70 -16.33
C HIS A 287 -8.56 -13.03 -15.55
N LEU A 288 -9.05 -12.99 -14.30
CA LEU A 288 -9.26 -14.19 -13.48
C LEU A 288 -10.64 -14.81 -13.70
N ILE A 289 -11.56 -14.06 -14.31
CA ILE A 289 -12.93 -14.50 -14.60
C ILE A 289 -13.02 -15.07 -16.03
N SER A 290 -12.11 -14.63 -16.93
CA SER A 290 -12.19 -14.92 -18.36
C SER A 290 -11.86 -16.36 -18.78
N ASP A 291 -11.24 -17.16 -17.91
CA ASP A 291 -10.81 -18.52 -18.28
C ASP A 291 -11.77 -19.65 -17.83
N ASP A 292 -12.92 -19.30 -17.23
CA ASP A 292 -13.79 -20.30 -16.59
C ASP A 292 -15.21 -20.35 -17.23
N GLU A 293 -15.32 -20.49 -18.57
CA GLU A 293 -16.56 -20.95 -19.20
C GLU A 293 -17.07 -22.26 -18.59
N LYS A 294 -16.16 -23.11 -18.11
CA LYS A 294 -16.51 -24.33 -17.41
C LYS A 294 -17.32 -24.07 -16.14
N ILE A 295 -17.03 -22.98 -15.39
CA ILE A 295 -17.83 -22.60 -14.21
C ILE A 295 -19.27 -22.24 -14.62
N ILE A 296 -19.44 -21.58 -15.76
CA ILE A 296 -20.77 -21.25 -16.28
C ILE A 296 -21.53 -22.54 -16.64
N VAL A 297 -20.87 -23.47 -17.32
CA VAL A 297 -21.45 -24.78 -17.68
C VAL A 297 -21.81 -25.58 -16.42
N ASP A 298 -20.87 -25.71 -15.45
CA ASP A 298 -21.10 -26.42 -14.18
C ASP A 298 -22.25 -25.79 -13.36
N LEU A 299 -22.42 -24.45 -13.45
CA LEU A 299 -23.55 -23.76 -12.83
C LEU A 299 -24.86 -24.02 -13.54
N LEU A 300 -24.87 -23.98 -14.88
CA LEU A 300 -26.05 -24.29 -15.68
C LEU A 300 -26.52 -25.73 -15.47
N GLU A 301 -25.60 -26.70 -15.42
CA GLU A 301 -25.89 -28.11 -15.11
C GLU A 301 -26.46 -28.33 -13.70
N LYS A 302 -26.19 -27.42 -12.73
CA LYS A 302 -26.80 -27.47 -11.40
C LYS A 302 -28.16 -26.81 -11.29
N ILE A 303 -28.49 -25.93 -12.20
CA ILE A 303 -29.76 -25.18 -12.22
C ILE A 303 -30.82 -25.91 -13.04
N TRP A 304 -30.42 -26.67 -14.05
CA TRP A 304 -31.28 -27.45 -14.95
C TRP A 304 -31.17 -28.95 -14.70
#